data_90cfa81e0a9ca2f70ef5da91e60d4d05
#
_entry.id   90cfa81e0a9ca2f70ef5da91e60d4d05
#
_cell.length_a   1.000
_cell.length_b   1.000
_cell.length_c   1.000
_cell.angle_alpha   90.00
_cell.angle_beta   90.00
_cell.angle_gamma   90.00
#
_symmetry.space_group_name_H-M   'P 1'
#
loop_
_entity.id
_entity.type
_entity.pdbx_description
1 polymer ?
#
loop_
_entity_poly.entity_id
_entity_poly.type
_entity_poly.pdbx_seq_one_letter_code
_entity_poly.pdbx_strand_id
1 'polypeptide(L)'
;MKPNILFLMVDCMRADAVWDRQRYPSLPSLDRLTQRASVFTNAIAAATTTTPSVATMLTGLSPAEHGIRSLLGYKLRAGVRTLAEELRDGGYHTAAETTGPLFPETELNRGFAHYRRRERHWYLDTPWGEDLRQTLRQRTMPEPWFLFLHTWELHWPRRAPGRFNDARYGQTLYQRSLAYTDHLLGELLDSVDLDTTVVILTGDHGEGVAGTIDNPSPVVQLGIQWAYRLTRRLPARTKKRILTLAKNLILVGGRQRRAREAPLTNARSEVAGHAALCVYDYLIKVPMVFQAPGLFPATQIESQVRHLDIAPTILDVAGLGGHRHDWAPSLMPMARGEERSDRPAVTEALQTMLHDPIRRVIGYRTGQHKLIYAPENPEVPQELYDLRADPLERHNLAATNPQLVADLRQRVEAERRDGSLGVSEQRMTAEEQEVIRERLEQLGYLE
;
A
#
# COMPACT_ATOMS: atom_id res chain seq x y z
N MET A 1 13.92 6.04 -27.69
CA MET A 1 14.33 6.86 -26.51
C MET A 1 13.74 6.16 -25.28
N LYS A 2 14.46 6.07 -24.17
CA LYS A 2 13.90 5.50 -22.93
C LYS A 2 12.86 6.46 -22.36
N PRO A 3 11.68 5.98 -21.93
CA PRO A 3 10.65 6.84 -21.36
C PRO A 3 11.04 7.34 -19.97
N ASN A 4 10.50 8.48 -19.54
CA ASN A 4 10.47 8.84 -18.14
C ASN A 4 9.47 7.94 -17.38
N ILE A 5 9.68 7.71 -16.09
CA ILE A 5 8.84 6.80 -15.30
C ILE A 5 8.42 7.47 -14.00
N LEU A 6 7.12 7.71 -13.85
CA LEU A 6 6.50 8.18 -12.61
C LEU A 6 5.78 7.03 -11.92
N PHE A 7 6.31 6.58 -10.79
CA PHE A 7 5.68 5.56 -9.97
C PHE A 7 4.96 6.20 -8.78
N LEU A 8 3.64 6.35 -8.89
CA LEU A 8 2.75 6.90 -7.88
C LEU A 8 2.26 5.79 -6.95
N MET A 9 2.64 5.84 -5.70
CA MET A 9 2.09 4.98 -4.66
C MET A 9 1.23 5.80 -3.69
N VAL A 10 -0.04 5.44 -3.58
CA VAL A 10 -1.00 6.09 -2.68
C VAL A 10 -1.25 5.21 -1.48
N ASP A 11 -0.79 5.64 -0.30
CA ASP A 11 -0.96 4.92 0.95
C ASP A 11 -2.44 4.66 1.27
N CYS A 12 -2.79 3.47 1.73
CA CYS A 12 -4.14 3.07 2.11
C CYS A 12 -5.18 3.13 0.97
N MET A 13 -4.79 2.95 -0.30
CA MET A 13 -5.71 3.06 -1.43
C MET A 13 -6.38 1.73 -1.75
N ARG A 14 -7.66 1.61 -1.45
CA ARG A 14 -8.48 0.41 -1.70
C ARG A 14 -8.85 0.27 -3.17
N ALA A 15 -8.83 -0.97 -3.69
CA ALA A 15 -9.28 -1.26 -5.05
C ALA A 15 -10.78 -0.97 -5.26
N ASP A 16 -11.64 -1.36 -4.31
CA ASP A 16 -13.08 -1.10 -4.40
C ASP A 16 -13.39 0.40 -4.41
N ALA A 17 -12.59 1.22 -3.73
CA ALA A 17 -12.75 2.67 -3.75
C ALA A 17 -12.50 3.29 -5.14
N VAL A 18 -11.69 2.64 -5.96
CA VAL A 18 -11.40 3.10 -7.33
C VAL A 18 -12.34 2.48 -8.37
N TRP A 19 -12.77 1.23 -8.17
CA TRP A 19 -13.54 0.49 -9.18
C TRP A 19 -15.05 0.45 -8.92
N ASP A 20 -15.51 0.50 -7.64
CA ASP A 20 -16.93 0.47 -7.30
C ASP A 20 -17.54 1.87 -7.30
N ARG A 21 -17.98 2.32 -8.49
CA ARG A 21 -18.60 3.63 -8.68
C ARG A 21 -19.99 3.77 -8.08
N GLN A 22 -20.62 2.67 -7.65
CA GLN A 22 -21.90 2.73 -6.93
C GLN A 22 -21.70 3.09 -5.47
N ARG A 23 -20.58 2.64 -4.88
CA ARG A 23 -20.27 2.84 -3.47
C ARG A 23 -19.44 4.10 -3.21
N TYR A 24 -18.63 4.53 -4.18
CA TYR A 24 -17.67 5.61 -4.01
C TYR A 24 -17.95 6.80 -4.94
N PRO A 25 -17.53 8.01 -4.56
CA PRO A 25 -17.76 9.21 -5.36
C PRO A 25 -17.04 9.13 -6.71
N SER A 26 -17.40 10.07 -7.60
CA SER A 26 -16.68 10.28 -8.85
C SER A 26 -15.23 10.68 -8.58
N LEU A 27 -14.30 10.10 -9.34
CA LEU A 27 -12.86 10.34 -9.29
C LEU A 27 -12.38 10.75 -10.69
N PRO A 28 -12.67 11.99 -11.12
CA PRO A 28 -12.51 12.40 -12.52
C PRO A 28 -11.06 12.35 -13.03
N SER A 29 -10.07 12.53 -12.13
CA SER A 29 -8.66 12.47 -12.52
C SER A 29 -8.21 11.04 -12.75
N LEU A 30 -8.61 10.11 -11.85
CA LEU A 30 -8.37 8.69 -12.03
C LEU A 30 -9.14 8.12 -13.24
N ASP A 31 -10.38 8.57 -13.46
CA ASP A 31 -11.16 8.17 -14.65
C ASP A 31 -10.45 8.57 -15.92
N ARG A 32 -9.92 9.79 -16.00
CA ARG A 32 -9.14 10.28 -17.14
C ARG A 32 -7.84 9.47 -17.35
N LEU A 33 -7.14 9.12 -16.28
CA LEU A 33 -5.94 8.29 -16.36
C LEU A 33 -6.26 6.88 -16.85
N THR A 34 -7.29 6.24 -16.28
CA THR A 34 -7.67 4.84 -16.58
C THR A 34 -8.21 4.68 -18.00
N GLN A 35 -8.84 5.70 -18.60
CA GLN A 35 -9.27 5.69 -19.99
C GLN A 35 -8.11 5.56 -21.01
N ARG A 36 -6.87 5.82 -20.60
CA ARG A 36 -5.66 5.76 -21.43
C ARG A 36 -4.67 4.70 -20.94
N ALA A 37 -5.09 3.79 -20.09
CA ALA A 37 -4.20 2.89 -19.35
C ALA A 37 -4.63 1.43 -19.42
N SER A 38 -3.71 0.51 -19.18
CA SER A 38 -4.03 -0.85 -18.79
C SER A 38 -4.33 -0.88 -17.29
N VAL A 39 -5.55 -1.33 -16.95
CA VAL A 39 -6.11 -1.32 -15.61
C VAL A 39 -6.23 -2.75 -15.09
N PHE A 40 -5.50 -3.09 -14.05
CA PHE A 40 -5.58 -4.39 -13.38
C PHE A 40 -6.51 -4.28 -12.19
N THR A 41 -7.72 -4.83 -12.30
CA THR A 41 -8.76 -4.67 -11.28
C THR A 41 -8.63 -5.64 -10.11
N ASN A 42 -7.73 -6.62 -10.22
CA ASN A 42 -7.53 -7.66 -9.22
C ASN A 42 -6.04 -7.77 -8.82
N ALA A 43 -5.45 -6.65 -8.37
CA ALA A 43 -4.08 -6.60 -7.91
C ALA A 43 -3.98 -6.81 -6.40
N ILE A 44 -3.03 -7.64 -5.97
CA ILE A 44 -2.88 -8.10 -4.59
C ILE A 44 -1.58 -7.58 -3.99
N ALA A 45 -1.70 -6.88 -2.87
CA ALA A 45 -0.58 -6.41 -2.07
C ALA A 45 0.12 -7.57 -1.35
N ALA A 46 1.45 -7.51 -1.26
CA ALA A 46 2.24 -8.53 -0.59
C ALA A 46 2.15 -8.47 0.94
N ALA A 47 1.77 -7.31 1.49
CA ALA A 47 1.60 -7.12 2.93
C ALA A 47 0.51 -6.09 3.20
N THR A 48 0.06 -6.02 4.45
CA THR A 48 -0.94 -5.06 4.93
C THR A 48 -0.31 -3.82 5.60
N THR A 49 0.99 -3.60 5.38
CA THR A 49 1.74 -2.46 5.93
C THR A 49 2.71 -1.92 4.89
N THR A 50 3.02 -0.63 4.98
CA THR A 50 3.75 0.14 3.96
C THR A 50 5.15 -0.41 3.66
N THR A 51 6.03 -0.54 4.66
CA THR A 51 7.45 -0.86 4.39
C THR A 51 7.65 -2.21 3.68
N PRO A 52 7.00 -3.34 4.09
CA PRO A 52 7.11 -4.60 3.36
C PRO A 52 6.51 -4.54 1.95
N SER A 53 5.36 -3.85 1.78
CA SER A 53 4.73 -3.70 0.47
C SER A 53 5.62 -2.91 -0.49
N VAL A 54 6.20 -1.80 -0.03
CA VAL A 54 7.14 -0.99 -0.83
C VAL A 54 8.40 -1.79 -1.16
N ALA A 55 8.95 -2.55 -0.20
CA ALA A 55 10.08 -3.43 -0.45
C ALA A 55 9.78 -4.44 -1.57
N THR A 56 8.60 -5.06 -1.55
CA THR A 56 8.15 -5.94 -2.63
C THR A 56 8.07 -5.22 -3.98
N MET A 57 7.45 -4.04 -4.02
CA MET A 57 7.31 -3.27 -5.26
C MET A 57 8.66 -2.79 -5.83
N LEU A 58 9.62 -2.48 -4.95
CA LEU A 58 10.95 -2.02 -5.36
C LEU A 58 11.97 -3.14 -5.58
N THR A 59 11.63 -4.41 -5.31
CA THR A 59 12.55 -5.54 -5.53
C THR A 59 11.98 -6.62 -6.43
N GLY A 60 10.65 -6.71 -6.59
CA GLY A 60 9.97 -7.83 -7.24
C GLY A 60 10.03 -9.12 -6.43
N LEU A 61 10.37 -9.05 -5.13
CA LEU A 61 10.54 -10.16 -4.21
C LEU A 61 9.44 -10.17 -3.15
N SER A 62 9.13 -11.35 -2.61
CA SER A 62 8.21 -11.46 -1.47
C SER A 62 8.85 -10.96 -0.16
N PRO A 63 8.05 -10.66 0.88
CA PRO A 63 8.59 -10.30 2.21
C PRO A 63 9.54 -11.35 2.78
N ALA A 64 9.31 -12.63 2.49
CA ALA A 64 10.20 -13.72 2.88
C ALA A 64 11.57 -13.64 2.19
N GLU A 65 11.60 -13.22 0.92
CA GLU A 65 12.80 -13.19 0.09
C GLU A 65 13.60 -11.91 0.27
N HIS A 66 12.96 -10.72 0.24
CA HIS A 66 13.70 -9.47 0.45
C HIS A 66 14.02 -9.18 1.92
N GLY A 67 13.41 -9.90 2.88
CA GLY A 67 13.75 -9.86 4.31
C GLY A 67 13.01 -8.81 5.14
N ILE A 68 12.35 -7.82 4.54
CA ILE A 68 11.58 -6.80 5.29
C ILE A 68 10.15 -7.29 5.49
N ARG A 69 9.80 -7.65 6.74
CA ARG A 69 8.48 -8.21 7.09
C ARG A 69 7.63 -7.29 7.95
N SER A 70 8.22 -6.23 8.53
CA SER A 70 7.53 -5.29 9.42
C SER A 70 8.13 -3.88 9.27
N LEU A 71 7.50 -2.91 9.91
CA LEU A 71 7.97 -1.51 9.95
C LEU A 71 9.25 -1.34 10.77
N LEU A 72 9.57 -2.27 11.66
CA LEU A 72 10.69 -2.18 12.60
C LEU A 72 11.51 -3.46 12.59
N GLY A 73 12.83 -3.33 12.73
CA GLY A 73 13.77 -4.41 12.98
C GLY A 73 14.31 -5.13 11.76
N TYR A 74 13.86 -4.77 10.55
CA TYR A 74 14.23 -5.45 9.30
C TYR A 74 14.92 -4.50 8.32
N LYS A 75 15.90 -5.06 7.60
CA LYS A 75 16.59 -4.43 6.45
C LYS A 75 16.45 -5.32 5.21
N LEU A 76 16.70 -4.76 4.04
CA LEU A 76 16.89 -5.57 2.84
C LEU A 76 18.02 -6.58 3.07
N ARG A 77 17.78 -7.83 2.64
CA ARG A 77 18.85 -8.84 2.66
C ARG A 77 20.03 -8.41 1.81
N ALA A 78 21.24 -8.78 2.25
CA ALA A 78 22.44 -8.58 1.47
C ALA A 78 22.29 -9.24 0.09
N GLY A 79 22.74 -8.57 -0.98
CA GLY A 79 22.63 -9.07 -2.35
C GLY A 79 21.28 -8.86 -3.03
N VAL A 80 20.21 -8.50 -2.30
CA VAL A 80 18.96 -8.08 -2.93
C VAL A 80 19.19 -6.72 -3.59
N ARG A 81 18.91 -6.65 -4.90
CA ARG A 81 18.98 -5.40 -5.65
C ARG A 81 17.59 -4.73 -5.69
N THR A 82 17.61 -3.40 -5.62
CA THR A 82 16.39 -2.60 -5.77
C THR A 82 16.16 -2.21 -7.23
N LEU A 83 14.91 -1.94 -7.58
CA LEU A 83 14.53 -1.38 -8.87
C LEU A 83 15.29 -0.08 -9.18
N ALA A 84 15.54 0.76 -8.18
CA ALA A 84 16.29 1.99 -8.35
C ALA A 84 17.77 1.74 -8.68
N GLU A 85 18.40 0.69 -8.12
CA GLU A 85 19.76 0.27 -8.50
C GLU A 85 19.80 -0.22 -9.94
N GLU A 86 18.83 -1.04 -10.37
CA GLU A 86 18.76 -1.54 -11.75
C GLU A 86 18.53 -0.41 -12.76
N LEU A 87 17.62 0.52 -12.45
CA LEU A 87 17.34 1.66 -13.31
C LEU A 87 18.52 2.65 -13.38
N ARG A 88 19.18 2.93 -12.25
CA ARG A 88 20.38 3.77 -12.22
C ARG A 88 21.49 3.18 -13.10
N ASP A 89 21.77 1.88 -12.92
CA ASP A 89 22.77 1.17 -13.71
C ASP A 89 22.37 1.11 -15.20
N GLY A 90 21.08 1.16 -15.48
CA GLY A 90 20.48 1.33 -16.81
C GLY A 90 20.51 2.77 -17.34
N GLY A 91 21.09 3.73 -16.61
CA GLY A 91 21.26 5.12 -17.05
C GLY A 91 20.11 6.07 -16.74
N TYR A 92 19.19 5.68 -15.83
CA TYR A 92 18.13 6.56 -15.33
C TYR A 92 18.65 7.49 -14.23
N HIS A 93 18.20 8.73 -14.22
CA HIS A 93 18.25 9.58 -13.04
C HIS A 93 17.16 9.13 -12.06
N THR A 94 17.54 8.67 -10.87
CA THR A 94 16.64 8.04 -9.91
C THR A 94 16.32 8.95 -8.73
N ALA A 95 15.06 9.24 -8.50
CA ALA A 95 14.59 10.09 -7.41
C ALA A 95 13.45 9.44 -6.64
N ALA A 96 13.39 9.70 -5.34
CA ALA A 96 12.28 9.29 -4.48
C ALA A 96 11.82 10.42 -3.57
N GLU A 97 10.52 10.63 -3.52
CA GLU A 97 9.81 11.51 -2.60
C GLU A 97 8.93 10.65 -1.69
N THR A 98 9.41 10.39 -0.48
CA THR A 98 8.79 9.46 0.46
C THR A 98 8.34 10.14 1.74
N THR A 99 7.48 9.47 2.50
CA THR A 99 7.05 9.87 3.85
C THR A 99 6.71 8.61 4.67
N GLY A 100 6.19 8.78 5.88
CA GLY A 100 5.78 7.65 6.72
C GLY A 100 6.94 6.74 7.13
N PRO A 101 6.74 5.42 7.17
CA PRO A 101 7.73 4.47 7.69
C PRO A 101 8.81 4.04 6.68
N LEU A 102 9.03 4.81 5.62
CA LEU A 102 10.08 4.55 4.63
C LEU A 102 11.38 5.21 5.06
N PHE A 103 12.08 4.59 5.99
CA PHE A 103 13.32 5.09 6.57
C PHE A 103 14.55 4.55 5.82
N PRO A 104 15.64 5.34 5.67
CA PRO A 104 16.88 4.89 5.03
C PRO A 104 17.49 3.65 5.71
N GLU A 105 17.29 3.47 7.00
CA GLU A 105 17.79 2.34 7.79
C GLU A 105 17.24 0.98 7.30
N THR A 106 16.16 0.97 6.53
CA THR A 106 15.64 -0.23 5.84
C THR A 106 16.43 -0.60 4.60
N GLU A 107 17.31 0.29 4.13
CA GLU A 107 18.07 0.21 2.86
C GLU A 107 17.20 0.28 1.58
N LEU A 108 15.93 0.66 1.68
CA LEU A 108 15.05 0.89 0.51
C LEU A 108 15.44 2.13 -0.30
N ASN A 109 16.32 2.98 0.25
CA ASN A 109 16.87 4.15 -0.43
C ASN A 109 18.02 3.80 -1.40
N ARG A 110 18.51 2.56 -1.42
CA ARG A 110 19.59 2.14 -2.32
C ARG A 110 19.22 2.34 -3.78
N GLY A 111 20.15 2.89 -4.55
CA GLY A 111 20.00 3.14 -5.97
C GLY A 111 19.32 4.48 -6.32
N PHE A 112 18.69 5.17 -5.38
CA PHE A 112 18.20 6.52 -5.60
C PHE A 112 19.33 7.53 -5.49
N ALA A 113 19.54 8.34 -6.53
CA ALA A 113 20.46 9.48 -6.51
C ALA A 113 19.95 10.59 -5.58
N HIS A 114 18.63 10.74 -5.53
CA HIS A 114 17.94 11.66 -4.61
C HIS A 114 16.87 10.90 -3.86
N TYR A 115 17.03 10.77 -2.54
CA TYR A 115 16.02 10.16 -1.66
C TYR A 115 15.61 11.17 -0.61
N ARG A 116 14.45 11.81 -0.80
CA ARG A 116 13.91 12.77 0.15
C ARG A 116 12.78 12.14 0.96
N ARG A 117 12.99 12.03 2.26
CA ARG A 117 11.95 11.69 3.21
C ARG A 117 11.37 12.98 3.78
N ARG A 118 10.13 13.29 3.37
CA ARG A 118 9.43 14.51 3.79
C ARG A 118 8.69 14.32 5.11
N GLU A 119 8.38 15.44 5.73
CA GLU A 119 7.56 15.49 6.93
C GLU A 119 6.13 14.99 6.64
N ARG A 120 5.50 14.33 7.63
CA ARG A 120 4.17 13.74 7.51
C ARG A 120 3.10 14.70 7.00
N HIS A 121 3.18 15.97 7.34
CA HIS A 121 2.20 17.01 6.96
C HIS A 121 2.51 17.71 5.64
N TRP A 122 3.52 17.29 4.91
CA TRP A 122 3.82 17.78 3.57
C TRP A 122 3.05 16.96 2.55
N TYR A 123 1.83 17.41 2.29
CA TYR A 123 0.92 16.85 1.31
C TYR A 123 1.06 17.53 -0.06
N LEU A 124 0.45 17.00 -1.09
CA LEU A 124 0.48 17.57 -2.44
C LEU A 124 -0.12 19.00 -2.51
N ASP A 125 -0.96 19.40 -1.55
CA ASP A 125 -1.52 20.76 -1.41
C ASP A 125 -0.64 21.74 -0.60
N THR A 126 0.58 21.38 -0.31
CA THR A 126 1.56 22.23 0.40
C THR A 126 2.62 22.80 -0.54
N PRO A 127 3.45 23.76 -0.10
CA PRO A 127 4.54 24.29 -0.92
C PRO A 127 5.43 23.20 -1.53
N TRP A 128 5.67 22.09 -0.81
CA TRP A 128 6.39 20.95 -1.36
C TRP A 128 5.73 20.37 -2.61
N GLY A 129 4.40 20.18 -2.60
CA GLY A 129 3.69 19.65 -3.76
C GLY A 129 3.72 20.62 -4.94
N GLU A 130 3.69 21.92 -4.68
CA GLU A 130 3.86 22.93 -5.74
C GLU A 130 5.27 22.91 -6.34
N ASP A 131 6.32 22.82 -5.49
CA ASP A 131 7.71 22.68 -5.94
C ASP A 131 7.89 21.43 -6.81
N LEU A 132 7.26 20.31 -6.42
CA LEU A 132 7.29 19.07 -7.21
C LEU A 132 6.62 19.27 -8.57
N ARG A 133 5.41 19.84 -8.61
CA ARG A 133 4.69 20.13 -9.86
C ARG A 133 5.49 21.07 -10.77
N GLN A 134 6.12 22.09 -10.19
CA GLN A 134 6.97 23.02 -10.94
C GLN A 134 8.19 22.31 -11.53
N THR A 135 8.86 21.44 -10.77
CA THR A 135 9.99 20.62 -11.24
C THR A 135 9.59 19.76 -12.45
N LEU A 136 8.42 19.12 -12.39
CA LEU A 136 7.88 18.30 -13.48
C LEU A 136 7.52 19.12 -14.72
N ARG A 137 6.81 20.26 -14.55
CA ARG A 137 6.44 21.15 -15.65
C ARG A 137 7.66 21.74 -16.37
N GLN A 138 8.67 22.12 -15.61
CA GLN A 138 9.89 22.75 -16.15
C GLN A 138 10.90 21.72 -16.69
N ARG A 139 10.61 20.41 -16.53
CA ARG A 139 11.48 19.31 -16.98
C ARG A 139 12.93 19.46 -16.50
N THR A 140 13.10 19.85 -15.22
CA THR A 140 14.42 20.10 -14.65
C THR A 140 15.16 18.85 -14.17
N MET A 141 14.46 17.70 -14.12
CA MET A 141 15.11 16.40 -13.85
C MET A 141 15.83 15.90 -15.11
N PRO A 142 17.09 15.42 -15.00
CA PRO A 142 17.79 14.81 -16.13
C PRO A 142 17.03 13.58 -16.67
N GLU A 143 16.82 13.56 -18.00
CA GLU A 143 16.11 12.45 -18.67
C GLU A 143 17.10 11.36 -19.13
N PRO A 144 16.72 10.06 -19.14
CA PRO A 144 15.47 9.54 -18.60
C PRO A 144 15.48 9.53 -17.07
N TRP A 145 14.35 9.86 -16.45
CA TRP A 145 14.23 9.81 -14.99
C TRP A 145 13.22 8.76 -14.53
N PHE A 146 13.48 8.24 -13.31
CA PHE A 146 12.57 7.44 -12.51
C PHE A 146 12.25 8.18 -11.22
N LEU A 147 10.99 8.52 -11.01
CA LEU A 147 10.50 9.13 -9.77
C LEU A 147 9.55 8.18 -9.04
N PHE A 148 9.95 7.71 -7.87
CA PHE A 148 9.08 7.04 -6.92
C PHE A 148 8.44 8.07 -6.00
N LEU A 149 7.13 8.23 -6.07
CA LEU A 149 6.37 9.17 -5.26
C LEU A 149 5.40 8.43 -4.34
N HIS A 150 5.65 8.49 -3.04
CA HIS A 150 4.76 7.98 -2.00
C HIS A 150 3.88 9.11 -1.46
N THR A 151 2.57 9.00 -1.60
CA THR A 151 1.58 9.96 -1.10
C THR A 151 0.89 9.43 0.15
N TRP A 152 0.53 10.35 1.08
CA TRP A 152 0.01 10.02 2.42
C TRP A 152 -1.41 10.54 2.65
N GLU A 153 -2.07 11.00 1.61
CA GLU A 153 -3.31 11.75 1.65
C GLU A 153 -4.50 10.94 2.21
N LEU A 154 -4.49 9.61 2.00
CA LEU A 154 -5.54 8.72 2.51
C LEU A 154 -5.20 8.07 3.86
N HIS A 155 -3.95 8.18 4.31
CA HIS A 155 -3.55 7.66 5.62
C HIS A 155 -4.19 8.47 6.76
N TRP A 156 -4.49 7.81 7.86
CA TRP A 156 -5.03 8.48 9.06
C TRP A 156 -3.96 9.40 9.71
N PRO A 157 -4.31 10.62 10.19
CA PRO A 157 -5.61 11.30 10.13
C PRO A 157 -5.89 11.89 8.74
N ARG A 158 -7.02 11.50 8.19
CA ARG A 158 -7.44 11.89 6.85
C ARG A 158 -7.89 13.34 6.79
N ARG A 159 -7.80 13.93 5.59
CA ARG A 159 -8.17 15.32 5.33
C ARG A 159 -9.12 15.40 4.15
N ALA A 160 -10.16 16.23 4.33
CA ALA A 160 -11.07 16.60 3.26
C ALA A 160 -11.36 18.12 3.43
N PRO A 161 -10.42 19.01 3.03
CA PRO A 161 -10.55 20.44 3.28
C PRO A 161 -11.51 21.12 2.31
N GLY A 162 -11.99 22.33 2.72
CA GLY A 162 -12.79 23.19 1.88
C GLY A 162 -14.05 22.49 1.34
N ARG A 163 -14.26 22.59 0.03
CA ARG A 163 -15.43 21.99 -0.66
C ARG A 163 -15.54 20.47 -0.50
N PHE A 164 -14.42 19.79 -0.29
CA PHE A 164 -14.40 18.33 -0.16
C PHE A 164 -14.96 17.82 1.18
N ASN A 165 -15.16 18.69 2.16
CA ASN A 165 -15.84 18.32 3.41
C ASN A 165 -17.37 18.35 3.29
N ASP A 166 -17.90 17.93 2.17
CA ASP A 166 -19.33 17.91 1.84
C ASP A 166 -19.74 16.48 1.48
N ALA A 167 -20.96 16.06 1.86
CA ALA A 167 -21.49 14.73 1.63
C ALA A 167 -21.61 14.36 0.13
N ARG A 168 -21.67 15.34 -0.78
CA ARG A 168 -21.62 15.10 -2.23
C ARG A 168 -20.33 14.39 -2.69
N TYR A 169 -19.24 14.53 -1.92
CA TYR A 169 -17.96 13.86 -2.16
C TYR A 169 -17.82 12.54 -1.39
N GLY A 170 -18.83 12.09 -0.70
CA GLY A 170 -18.89 10.82 0.01
C GLY A 170 -19.42 10.92 1.44
N GLN A 171 -20.02 9.82 1.91
CA GLN A 171 -20.64 9.75 3.23
C GLN A 171 -19.60 9.61 4.35
N THR A 172 -18.47 8.97 4.08
CA THR A 172 -17.39 8.78 5.05
C THR A 172 -16.26 9.78 4.83
N LEU A 173 -15.43 10.00 5.86
CA LEU A 173 -14.24 10.83 5.72
C LEU A 173 -13.24 10.21 4.72
N TYR A 174 -13.14 8.86 4.67
CA TYR A 174 -12.31 8.17 3.68
C TYR A 174 -12.75 8.52 2.25
N GLN A 175 -14.04 8.43 1.95
CA GLN A 175 -14.57 8.77 0.61
C GLN A 175 -14.29 10.21 0.23
N ARG A 176 -14.50 11.15 1.16
CA ARG A 176 -14.22 12.58 0.93
C ARG A 176 -12.73 12.86 0.75
N SER A 177 -11.88 12.19 1.54
CA SER A 177 -10.42 12.29 1.38
C SER A 177 -9.94 11.69 0.06
N LEU A 178 -10.58 10.61 -0.41
CA LEU A 178 -10.28 10.02 -1.71
C LEU A 178 -10.63 10.98 -2.86
N ALA A 179 -11.80 11.62 -2.81
CA ALA A 179 -12.17 12.64 -3.81
C ALA A 179 -11.20 13.84 -3.79
N TYR A 180 -10.70 14.22 -2.62
CA TYR A 180 -9.68 15.25 -2.49
C TYR A 180 -8.33 14.78 -3.04
N THR A 181 -7.92 13.55 -2.73
CA THR A 181 -6.69 12.95 -3.27
C THR A 181 -6.74 12.85 -4.79
N ASP A 182 -7.88 12.45 -5.36
CA ASP A 182 -8.09 12.42 -6.81
C ASP A 182 -7.87 13.79 -7.47
N HIS A 183 -8.38 14.86 -6.84
CA HIS A 183 -8.15 16.23 -7.31
C HIS A 183 -6.66 16.59 -7.30
N LEU A 184 -5.93 16.29 -6.22
CA LEU A 184 -4.50 16.56 -6.11
C LEU A 184 -3.66 15.72 -7.09
N LEU A 185 -4.03 14.47 -7.29
CA LEU A 185 -3.40 13.61 -8.31
C LEU A 185 -3.64 14.17 -9.73
N GLY A 186 -4.82 14.74 -9.99
CA GLY A 186 -5.10 15.42 -11.24
C GLY A 186 -4.15 16.58 -11.50
N GLU A 187 -3.95 17.47 -10.52
CA GLU A 187 -3.00 18.58 -10.62
C GLU A 187 -1.55 18.11 -10.85
N LEU A 188 -1.18 17.00 -10.22
CA LEU A 188 0.15 16.39 -10.41
C LEU A 188 0.29 15.82 -11.83
N LEU A 189 -0.70 15.05 -12.30
CA LEU A 189 -0.69 14.44 -13.63
C LEU A 189 -0.72 15.50 -14.76
N ASP A 190 -1.40 16.64 -14.55
CA ASP A 190 -1.40 17.78 -15.46
C ASP A 190 -0.01 18.47 -15.52
N SER A 191 0.92 18.12 -14.63
CA SER A 191 2.29 18.63 -14.61
C SER A 191 3.28 17.69 -15.33
N VAL A 192 2.81 16.56 -15.84
CA VAL A 192 3.60 15.53 -16.50
C VAL A 192 3.18 15.37 -17.95
N ASP A 193 4.15 15.27 -18.83
CA ASP A 193 3.89 14.91 -20.24
C ASP A 193 3.60 13.40 -20.33
N LEU A 194 2.31 13.04 -20.38
CA LEU A 194 1.85 11.66 -20.43
C LEU A 194 2.16 10.94 -21.75
N ASP A 195 2.60 11.64 -22.78
CA ASP A 195 2.97 11.04 -24.06
C ASP A 195 4.43 10.55 -24.06
N THR A 196 5.27 11.07 -23.17
CA THR A 196 6.68 10.69 -23.00
C THR A 196 6.98 10.03 -21.65
N THR A 197 6.02 10.02 -20.73
CA THR A 197 6.18 9.48 -19.38
C THR A 197 5.26 8.29 -19.14
N VAL A 198 5.83 7.22 -18.65
CA VAL A 198 5.08 6.08 -18.12
C VAL A 198 4.60 6.41 -16.71
N VAL A 199 3.30 6.27 -16.46
CA VAL A 199 2.71 6.46 -15.14
C VAL A 199 2.24 5.12 -14.60
N ILE A 200 2.77 4.73 -13.44
CA ILE A 200 2.29 3.60 -12.66
C ILE A 200 1.58 4.16 -11.43
N LEU A 201 0.35 3.70 -11.17
CA LEU A 201 -0.39 4.05 -9.95
C LEU A 201 -0.83 2.78 -9.24
N THR A 202 -0.55 2.70 -7.92
CA THR A 202 -1.04 1.63 -7.07
C THR A 202 -1.21 2.09 -5.62
N GLY A 203 -1.88 1.30 -4.78
CA GLY A 203 -1.82 1.39 -3.32
C GLY A 203 -0.74 0.47 -2.77
N ASP A 204 -0.22 0.74 -1.58
CA ASP A 204 0.66 -0.19 -0.87
C ASP A 204 -0.15 -1.29 -0.16
N HIS A 205 -1.30 -0.92 0.37
CA HIS A 205 -2.34 -1.77 0.94
C HIS A 205 -3.67 -1.01 0.96
N GLY A 206 -4.73 -1.71 1.30
CA GLY A 206 -6.03 -1.11 1.55
C GLY A 206 -6.18 -0.58 2.98
N GLU A 207 -7.42 -0.32 3.40
CA GLU A 207 -7.73 0.27 4.69
C GLU A 207 -9.09 -0.20 5.20
N GLY A 208 -9.19 -0.46 6.50
CA GLY A 208 -10.46 -0.69 7.17
C GLY A 208 -11.17 0.63 7.48
N VAL A 209 -12.29 0.88 6.82
CA VAL A 209 -13.04 2.15 6.92
C VAL A 209 -14.28 2.05 7.81
N ALA A 210 -14.33 1.07 8.71
CA ALA A 210 -15.45 0.85 9.61
C ALA A 210 -15.36 1.65 10.92
N GLY A 211 -16.48 2.15 11.37
CA GLY A 211 -16.67 2.72 12.71
C GLY A 211 -16.47 4.23 12.85
N THR A 212 -16.37 4.69 14.10
CA THR A 212 -16.31 6.11 14.45
C THR A 212 -15.03 6.84 14.05
N ILE A 213 -13.96 6.08 13.72
CA ILE A 213 -12.69 6.65 13.26
C ILE A 213 -12.87 7.28 11.87
N ASP A 214 -13.68 6.67 11.00
CA ASP A 214 -13.93 7.15 9.64
C ASP A 214 -15.12 8.11 9.54
N ASN A 215 -15.89 8.24 10.63
CA ASN A 215 -17.00 9.18 10.73
C ASN A 215 -16.97 9.94 12.07
N PRO A 216 -15.85 10.59 12.43
CA PRO A 216 -15.82 11.38 13.65
C PRO A 216 -16.81 12.55 13.53
N SER A 217 -17.54 12.85 14.61
CA SER A 217 -18.41 14.04 14.62
C SER A 217 -17.60 15.30 14.27
N PRO A 218 -18.22 16.33 13.69
CA PRO A 218 -17.52 17.59 13.36
C PRO A 218 -16.74 18.19 14.54
N VAL A 219 -17.26 18.04 15.75
CA VAL A 219 -16.59 18.48 16.99
C VAL A 219 -15.33 17.69 17.26
N VAL A 220 -15.36 16.35 17.04
CA VAL A 220 -14.19 15.48 17.20
C VAL A 220 -13.15 15.78 16.12
N GLN A 221 -13.56 15.99 14.86
CA GLN A 221 -12.67 16.40 13.78
C GLN A 221 -11.96 17.70 14.10
N LEU A 222 -12.73 18.71 14.55
CA LEU A 222 -12.18 20.00 14.94
C LEU A 222 -11.22 19.86 16.13
N GLY A 223 -11.59 19.06 17.14
CA GLY A 223 -10.77 18.80 18.32
C GLY A 223 -9.43 18.11 17.97
N ILE A 224 -9.44 17.14 17.06
CA ILE A 224 -8.23 16.48 16.55
C ILE A 224 -7.34 17.49 15.80
N GLN A 225 -7.92 18.31 14.91
CA GLN A 225 -7.18 19.33 14.17
C GLN A 225 -6.56 20.36 15.11
N TRP A 226 -7.31 20.83 16.11
CA TRP A 226 -6.80 21.75 17.15
C TRP A 226 -5.72 21.10 18.01
N ALA A 227 -5.89 19.84 18.43
CA ALA A 227 -4.88 19.11 19.19
C ALA A 227 -3.56 19.00 18.40
N TYR A 228 -3.60 18.67 17.11
CA TYR A 228 -2.41 18.65 16.25
C TYR A 228 -1.80 20.04 16.07
N ARG A 229 -2.60 21.10 15.89
CA ARG A 229 -2.09 22.48 15.78
C ARG A 229 -1.41 22.95 17.05
N LEU A 230 -2.06 22.76 18.21
CA LEU A 230 -1.56 23.19 19.52
C LEU A 230 -0.32 22.39 19.95
N THR A 231 -0.26 21.10 19.64
CA THR A 231 0.85 20.24 20.03
C THR A 231 2.05 20.33 19.08
N ARG A 232 1.93 21.05 17.95
CA ARG A 232 2.99 21.15 16.94
C ARG A 232 4.33 21.69 17.50
N ARG A 233 4.28 22.56 18.52
CA ARG A 233 5.47 23.19 19.15
C ARG A 233 5.82 22.59 20.52
N LEU A 234 5.11 21.56 20.98
CA LEU A 234 5.35 20.98 22.29
C LEU A 234 6.40 19.85 22.22
N PRO A 235 7.16 19.63 23.31
CA PRO A 235 8.05 18.48 23.43
C PRO A 235 7.31 17.15 23.20
N ALA A 236 7.97 16.18 22.59
CA ALA A 236 7.38 14.91 22.16
C ALA A 236 6.57 14.19 23.25
N ARG A 237 7.07 14.15 24.49
CA ARG A 237 6.39 13.54 25.65
C ARG A 237 5.06 14.23 26.00
N THR A 238 5.01 15.55 25.96
CA THR A 238 3.80 16.33 26.26
C THR A 238 2.78 16.20 25.13
N LYS A 239 3.24 16.25 23.89
CA LYS A 239 2.45 16.01 22.69
C LYS A 239 1.80 14.63 22.74
N LYS A 240 2.56 13.57 23.08
CA LYS A 240 2.08 12.20 23.23
C LYS A 240 0.93 12.12 24.25
N ARG A 241 1.10 12.69 25.45
CA ARG A 241 0.05 12.69 26.50
C ARG A 241 -1.26 13.33 26.05
N ILE A 242 -1.18 14.47 25.37
CA ILE A 242 -2.38 15.18 24.90
C ILE A 242 -3.07 14.40 23.77
N LEU A 243 -2.32 13.85 22.82
CA LEU A 243 -2.89 13.08 21.73
C LEU A 243 -3.46 11.74 22.20
N THR A 244 -2.83 11.07 23.16
CA THR A 244 -3.34 9.84 23.78
C THR A 244 -4.65 10.11 24.56
N LEU A 245 -4.72 11.22 25.32
CA LEU A 245 -5.96 11.59 26.00
C LEU A 245 -7.09 11.89 25.00
N ALA A 246 -6.81 12.62 23.93
CA ALA A 246 -7.78 12.88 22.87
C ALA A 246 -8.25 11.57 22.19
N LYS A 247 -7.32 10.66 21.88
CA LYS A 247 -7.62 9.35 21.30
C LYS A 247 -8.48 8.50 22.26
N ASN A 248 -8.13 8.44 23.54
CA ASN A 248 -8.88 7.67 24.54
C ASN A 248 -10.31 8.21 24.73
N LEU A 249 -10.53 9.52 24.73
CA LEU A 249 -11.86 10.11 24.77
C LEU A 249 -12.71 9.71 23.55
N ILE A 250 -12.10 9.66 22.36
CA ILE A 250 -12.75 9.21 21.13
C ILE A 250 -13.10 7.71 21.21
N LEU A 251 -12.15 6.88 21.69
CA LEU A 251 -12.31 5.43 21.78
C LEU A 251 -13.31 5.00 22.87
N VAL A 252 -13.36 5.70 24.01
CA VAL A 252 -14.33 5.43 25.09
C VAL A 252 -15.75 5.70 24.61
N GLY A 253 -15.98 6.82 23.91
CA GLY A 253 -17.28 7.12 23.29
C GLY A 253 -17.70 6.06 22.25
N GLY A 254 -16.74 5.51 21.48
CA GLY A 254 -16.98 4.45 20.50
C GLY A 254 -17.25 3.08 21.14
N ARG A 255 -16.57 2.72 22.24
CA ARG A 255 -16.78 1.45 22.95
C ARG A 255 -18.16 1.35 23.61
N GLN A 256 -18.64 2.44 24.21
CA GLN A 256 -19.98 2.45 24.83
C GLN A 256 -21.10 2.36 23.78
N ARG A 257 -20.92 2.91 22.58
CA ARG A 257 -21.89 2.75 21.49
C ARG A 257 -21.89 1.32 20.90
N ARG A 258 -20.71 0.69 20.72
CA ARG A 258 -20.61 -0.69 20.23
C ARG A 258 -21.25 -1.72 21.14
N ALA A 259 -21.20 -1.54 22.46
CA ALA A 259 -21.84 -2.42 23.43
C ALA A 259 -23.39 -2.39 23.34
N ARG A 260 -23.98 -1.35 22.75
CA ARG A 260 -25.43 -1.20 22.58
C ARG A 260 -25.99 -1.56 21.21
N GLU A 261 -25.14 -1.65 20.16
CA GLU A 261 -25.59 -1.74 18.76
C GLU A 261 -25.11 -3.01 18.01
N ALA A 262 -24.42 -3.94 18.68
CA ALA A 262 -23.97 -5.18 18.04
C ALA A 262 -24.99 -6.31 18.30
N PRO A 263 -25.88 -6.66 17.34
CA PRO A 263 -26.37 -8.01 17.32
C PRO A 263 -25.19 -8.94 16.98
N LEU A 264 -25.03 -10.01 17.73
CA LEU A 264 -24.14 -11.14 17.48
C LEU A 264 -24.57 -11.87 16.19
N THR A 265 -24.51 -11.22 15.05
CA THR A 265 -24.62 -11.84 13.75
C THR A 265 -23.22 -11.97 13.19
N ASN A 266 -22.91 -13.16 12.66
CA ASN A 266 -21.64 -13.60 12.06
C ASN A 266 -21.13 -12.74 10.85
N ALA A 267 -21.54 -11.51 10.72
CA ALA A 267 -20.97 -10.57 9.77
C ALA A 267 -19.74 -9.95 10.41
N ARG A 268 -18.55 -10.41 10.05
CA ARG A 268 -17.31 -9.73 10.41
C ARG A 268 -17.35 -8.31 9.85
N SER A 269 -17.53 -7.34 10.72
CA SER A 269 -17.37 -5.93 10.36
C SER A 269 -15.90 -5.71 10.02
N GLU A 270 -15.62 -4.92 8.98
CA GLU A 270 -14.26 -4.45 8.70
C GLU A 270 -13.64 -3.92 9.99
N VAL A 271 -12.42 -4.33 10.29
CA VAL A 271 -11.66 -3.78 11.42
C VAL A 271 -11.17 -2.41 10.99
N ALA A 272 -11.38 -1.40 11.82
CA ALA A 272 -10.91 -0.04 11.52
C ALA A 272 -9.37 0.01 11.50
N GLY A 273 -8.80 0.60 10.44
CA GLY A 273 -7.36 0.70 10.24
C GLY A 273 -6.74 -0.55 9.59
N HIS A 274 -5.45 -0.50 9.34
CA HIS A 274 -4.65 -1.56 8.71
C HIS A 274 -3.68 -2.26 9.67
N ALA A 275 -3.62 -1.83 10.94
CA ALA A 275 -2.75 -2.44 11.96
C ALA A 275 -3.28 -3.79 12.49
N ALA A 276 -4.41 -4.28 11.97
CA ALA A 276 -4.97 -5.56 12.36
C ALA A 276 -4.20 -6.71 11.72
N LEU A 277 -4.03 -7.81 12.49
CA LEU A 277 -3.46 -9.07 11.98
C LEU A 277 -4.50 -9.80 11.12
N CYS A 278 -4.80 -9.27 9.97
CA CYS A 278 -5.70 -9.90 9.00
C CYS A 278 -5.30 -9.52 7.58
N VAL A 279 -5.70 -10.36 6.63
CA VAL A 279 -5.36 -10.23 5.21
C VAL A 279 -6.60 -10.32 4.32
N TYR A 280 -7.71 -9.74 4.77
CA TYR A 280 -8.95 -9.68 3.97
C TYR A 280 -8.80 -8.77 2.74
N ASP A 281 -9.60 -8.99 1.72
CA ASP A 281 -9.50 -8.28 0.43
C ASP A 281 -9.55 -6.76 0.58
N TYR A 282 -10.31 -6.21 1.54
CA TYR A 282 -10.33 -4.77 1.78
C TYR A 282 -8.98 -4.18 2.24
N LEU A 283 -8.03 -5.01 2.72
CA LEU A 283 -6.67 -4.62 3.09
C LEU A 283 -5.62 -4.97 2.03
N ILE A 284 -5.83 -6.03 1.25
CA ILE A 284 -4.80 -6.51 0.32
C ILE A 284 -5.12 -6.25 -1.14
N LYS A 285 -6.38 -5.98 -1.49
CA LYS A 285 -6.75 -5.66 -2.86
C LYS A 285 -6.58 -4.16 -3.11
N VAL A 286 -5.69 -3.82 -4.05
CA VAL A 286 -5.30 -2.45 -4.39
C VAL A 286 -5.56 -2.14 -5.85
N PRO A 287 -5.75 -0.88 -6.26
CA PRO A 287 -5.75 -0.54 -7.67
C PRO A 287 -4.35 -0.71 -8.25
N MET A 288 -4.27 -1.06 -9.52
CA MET A 288 -3.00 -1.07 -10.26
C MET A 288 -3.26 -0.61 -11.70
N VAL A 289 -2.57 0.45 -12.10
CA VAL A 289 -2.74 1.11 -13.38
C VAL A 289 -1.38 1.34 -14.02
N PHE A 290 -1.25 1.00 -15.30
CA PHE A 290 -0.09 1.30 -16.13
C PHE A 290 -0.53 2.12 -17.33
N GLN A 291 -0.17 3.39 -17.35
CA GLN A 291 -0.35 4.28 -18.49
C GLN A 291 1.00 4.47 -19.17
N ALA A 292 1.13 3.97 -20.38
CA ALA A 292 2.34 4.08 -21.19
C ALA A 292 1.96 4.01 -22.68
N PRO A 293 1.91 5.13 -23.40
CA PRO A 293 1.52 5.15 -24.80
C PRO A 293 2.36 4.22 -25.65
N GLY A 294 1.70 3.40 -26.47
CA GLY A 294 2.36 2.42 -27.34
C GLY A 294 2.88 1.17 -26.67
N LEU A 295 2.98 1.13 -25.34
CA LEU A 295 3.44 -0.05 -24.57
C LEU A 295 2.28 -0.76 -23.89
N PHE A 296 1.35 -0.02 -23.30
CA PHE A 296 0.18 -0.52 -22.59
C PHE A 296 -1.08 -0.02 -23.29
N PRO A 297 -1.89 -0.91 -23.90
CA PRO A 297 -3.16 -0.52 -24.50
C PRO A 297 -4.16 -0.11 -23.42
N ALA A 298 -5.10 0.78 -23.77
CA ALA A 298 -6.20 1.12 -22.89
C ALA A 298 -7.16 -0.08 -22.78
N THR A 299 -7.04 -0.84 -21.70
CA THR A 299 -7.82 -2.08 -21.47
C THR A 299 -7.98 -2.36 -19.99
N GLN A 300 -9.02 -3.13 -19.65
CA GLN A 300 -9.24 -3.64 -18.30
C GLN A 300 -8.87 -5.11 -18.25
N ILE A 301 -8.07 -5.50 -17.25
CA ILE A 301 -7.58 -6.86 -17.01
C ILE A 301 -8.12 -7.33 -15.65
N GLU A 302 -8.89 -8.41 -15.67
CA GLU A 302 -9.50 -9.01 -14.47
C GLU A 302 -8.64 -10.11 -13.85
N SER A 303 -7.68 -10.66 -14.62
CA SER A 303 -6.74 -11.65 -14.10
C SER A 303 -6.01 -11.12 -12.88
N GLN A 304 -5.84 -11.99 -11.88
CA GLN A 304 -5.12 -11.64 -10.66
C GLN A 304 -3.65 -11.38 -10.94
N VAL A 305 -3.14 -10.26 -10.40
CA VAL A 305 -1.74 -9.84 -10.44
C VAL A 305 -1.25 -9.46 -9.05
N ARG A 306 0.04 -9.18 -8.89
CA ARG A 306 0.67 -8.99 -7.57
C ARG A 306 1.57 -7.77 -7.55
N HIS A 307 1.88 -7.24 -6.38
CA HIS A 307 2.93 -6.23 -6.20
C HIS A 307 4.30 -6.71 -6.73
N LEU A 308 4.58 -8.00 -6.63
CA LEU A 308 5.83 -8.60 -7.14
C LEU A 308 6.01 -8.36 -8.64
N ASP A 309 4.93 -8.24 -9.38
CA ASP A 309 4.95 -8.10 -10.84
C ASP A 309 5.31 -6.67 -11.30
N ILE A 310 5.37 -5.68 -10.39
CA ILE A 310 5.61 -4.27 -10.72
C ILE A 310 7.06 -4.03 -11.16
N ALA A 311 8.05 -4.44 -10.35
CA ALA A 311 9.46 -4.18 -10.66
C ALA A 311 9.88 -4.79 -12.01
N PRO A 312 9.61 -6.08 -12.31
CA PRO A 312 9.95 -6.65 -13.62
C PRO A 312 9.22 -5.95 -14.77
N THR A 313 8.00 -5.48 -14.57
CA THR A 313 7.26 -4.72 -15.58
C THR A 313 7.91 -3.37 -15.86
N ILE A 314 8.35 -2.65 -14.83
CA ILE A 314 9.06 -1.38 -15.01
C ILE A 314 10.41 -1.58 -15.71
N LEU A 315 11.13 -2.66 -15.39
CA LEU A 315 12.38 -2.99 -16.06
C LEU A 315 12.17 -3.32 -17.54
N ASP A 316 11.11 -4.04 -17.89
CA ASP A 316 10.74 -4.29 -19.29
C ASP A 316 10.44 -2.99 -20.03
N VAL A 317 9.64 -2.10 -19.43
CA VAL A 317 9.32 -0.76 -19.98
C VAL A 317 10.59 0.07 -20.21
N ALA A 318 11.56 -0.05 -19.29
CA ALA A 318 12.84 0.64 -19.41
C ALA A 318 13.81 0.02 -20.46
N GLY A 319 13.43 -1.12 -21.06
CA GLY A 319 14.30 -1.88 -21.94
C GLY A 319 15.46 -2.56 -21.20
N LEU A 320 15.29 -2.86 -19.93
CA LEU A 320 16.25 -3.51 -19.04
C LEU A 320 15.76 -4.91 -18.63
N GLY A 321 14.61 -5.35 -19.16
CA GLY A 321 14.03 -6.66 -18.93
C GLY A 321 14.97 -7.74 -19.45
N GLY A 322 15.35 -8.65 -18.60
CA GLY A 322 16.20 -9.79 -18.95
C GLY A 322 16.61 -10.55 -17.71
N HIS A 323 16.22 -11.83 -17.65
CA HIS A 323 16.82 -12.95 -16.92
C HIS A 323 16.97 -12.92 -15.39
N ARG A 324 16.56 -11.85 -14.66
CA ARG A 324 16.78 -11.80 -13.20
C ARG A 324 15.58 -12.22 -12.33
N HIS A 325 14.41 -12.37 -12.94
CA HIS A 325 13.18 -12.63 -12.17
C HIS A 325 12.35 -13.74 -12.82
N ASP A 326 12.90 -14.95 -12.90
CA ASP A 326 12.19 -16.11 -13.47
C ASP A 326 10.84 -16.43 -12.79
N TRP A 327 10.61 -15.86 -11.62
CA TRP A 327 9.46 -16.13 -10.76
C TRP A 327 8.47 -14.97 -10.60
N ALA A 328 8.81 -13.76 -11.05
CA ALA A 328 7.91 -12.60 -11.14
C ALA A 328 7.94 -12.04 -12.57
N PRO A 329 7.10 -12.55 -13.48
CA PRO A 329 7.08 -12.11 -14.87
C PRO A 329 6.43 -10.72 -15.00
N SER A 330 6.84 -10.00 -16.06
CA SER A 330 6.24 -8.72 -16.45
C SER A 330 4.73 -8.82 -16.72
N LEU A 331 4.02 -7.72 -16.53
CA LEU A 331 2.60 -7.59 -16.84
C LEU A 331 2.34 -7.20 -18.30
N MET A 332 3.38 -6.91 -19.10
CA MET A 332 3.20 -6.52 -20.49
C MET A 332 2.47 -7.56 -21.33
N PRO A 333 2.77 -8.89 -21.22
CA PRO A 333 2.00 -9.91 -21.93
C PRO A 333 0.51 -9.92 -21.57
N MET A 334 0.18 -9.74 -20.28
CA MET A 334 -1.24 -9.63 -19.85
C MET A 334 -1.90 -8.40 -20.44
N ALA A 335 -1.23 -7.26 -20.42
CA ALA A 335 -1.75 -6.01 -20.98
C ALA A 335 -2.04 -6.11 -22.47
N ARG A 336 -1.26 -6.88 -23.22
CA ARG A 336 -1.43 -7.17 -24.65
C ARG A 336 -2.43 -8.29 -24.95
N GLY A 337 -2.97 -8.95 -23.92
CA GLY A 337 -3.89 -10.08 -24.08
C GLY A 337 -3.22 -11.40 -24.49
N GLU A 338 -1.90 -11.46 -24.41
CA GLU A 338 -1.07 -12.64 -24.69
C GLU A 338 -1.07 -13.64 -23.52
N GLU A 339 -1.32 -13.16 -22.29
CA GLU A 339 -1.48 -13.94 -21.06
C GLU A 339 -2.80 -13.60 -20.39
N ARG A 340 -3.53 -14.60 -19.86
CA ARG A 340 -4.80 -14.45 -19.16
C ARG A 340 -4.90 -15.27 -17.88
N SER A 341 -3.80 -15.85 -17.43
CA SER A 341 -3.76 -16.68 -16.23
C SER A 341 -3.73 -15.83 -14.96
N ASP A 342 -4.50 -16.25 -13.94
CA ASP A 342 -4.37 -15.69 -12.59
C ASP A 342 -2.99 -16.04 -12.01
N ARG A 343 -2.34 -15.06 -11.40
CA ARG A 343 -1.10 -15.26 -10.64
C ARG A 343 -1.41 -15.39 -9.17
N PRO A 344 -1.26 -16.57 -8.54
CA PRO A 344 -1.51 -16.71 -7.11
C PRO A 344 -0.66 -15.74 -6.28
N ALA A 345 -1.20 -15.28 -5.17
CA ALA A 345 -0.55 -14.30 -4.32
C ALA A 345 -0.44 -14.80 -2.88
N VAL A 346 0.78 -14.76 -2.34
CA VAL A 346 1.02 -14.85 -0.90
C VAL A 346 1.04 -13.44 -0.33
N THR A 347 0.28 -13.21 0.73
CA THR A 347 0.26 -11.93 1.47
C THR A 347 0.51 -12.19 2.94
N GLU A 348 1.20 -11.28 3.60
CA GLU A 348 1.53 -11.39 5.02
C GLU A 348 1.00 -10.19 5.81
N ALA A 349 0.42 -10.47 6.99
CA ALA A 349 0.21 -9.48 8.01
C ALA A 349 1.09 -9.85 9.21
N LEU A 350 1.98 -8.94 9.58
CA LEU A 350 2.81 -9.07 10.77
C LEU A 350 2.48 -7.91 11.71
N GLN A 351 2.36 -8.18 13.00
CA GLN A 351 2.11 -7.11 13.96
C GLN A 351 3.24 -6.08 13.89
N THR A 352 2.89 -4.82 13.68
CA THR A 352 3.81 -3.73 13.35
C THR A 352 4.91 -3.49 14.38
N MET A 353 4.75 -4.01 15.60
CA MET A 353 5.51 -3.58 16.76
C MET A 353 6.26 -4.67 17.51
N LEU A 354 6.01 -5.92 17.24
CA LEU A 354 6.61 -7.02 17.99
C LEU A 354 7.24 -8.00 17.01
N HIS A 355 8.51 -8.30 17.23
CA HIS A 355 9.24 -9.40 16.58
C HIS A 355 8.73 -10.77 17.00
N ASP A 356 7.46 -10.87 17.35
CA ASP A 356 6.88 -12.12 17.81
C ASP A 356 6.38 -12.91 16.61
N PRO A 357 7.08 -13.98 16.19
CA PRO A 357 6.65 -14.83 15.09
C PRO A 357 5.29 -15.49 15.34
N ILE A 358 4.82 -15.54 16.61
CA ILE A 358 3.52 -16.08 16.99
C ILE A 358 2.35 -15.25 16.43
N ARG A 359 2.61 -14.04 15.93
CA ARG A 359 1.59 -13.10 15.47
C ARG A 359 1.67 -12.78 13.99
N ARG A 360 2.05 -13.76 13.19
CA ARG A 360 2.01 -13.64 11.72
C ARG A 360 0.75 -14.33 11.17
N VAL A 361 0.09 -13.68 10.25
CA VAL A 361 -1.01 -14.25 9.48
C VAL A 361 -0.61 -14.25 8.01
N ILE A 362 -0.83 -15.38 7.35
CA ILE A 362 -0.58 -15.57 5.92
C ILE A 362 -1.91 -15.73 5.20
N GLY A 363 -2.07 -15.01 4.10
CA GLY A 363 -3.10 -15.21 3.10
C GLY A 363 -2.51 -15.81 1.85
N TYR A 364 -3.16 -16.85 1.31
CA TYR A 364 -2.90 -17.36 -0.03
C TYR A 364 -4.14 -17.19 -0.88
N ARG A 365 -4.03 -16.35 -1.91
CA ARG A 365 -5.14 -15.96 -2.76
C ARG A 365 -4.91 -16.42 -4.19
N THR A 366 -5.85 -17.17 -4.71
CA THR A 366 -5.97 -17.53 -6.14
C THR A 366 -7.13 -16.72 -6.75
N GLY A 367 -7.38 -16.84 -8.04
CA GLY A 367 -8.55 -16.22 -8.69
C GLY A 367 -9.90 -16.71 -8.17
N GLN A 368 -9.94 -17.83 -7.43
CA GLN A 368 -11.18 -18.39 -6.89
C GLN A 368 -11.18 -18.51 -5.37
N HIS A 369 -10.10 -19.02 -4.77
CA HIS A 369 -10.07 -19.34 -3.34
C HIS A 369 -9.07 -18.47 -2.58
N LYS A 370 -9.35 -18.27 -1.30
CA LYS A 370 -8.43 -17.63 -0.37
C LYS A 370 -8.36 -18.43 0.93
N LEU A 371 -7.13 -18.84 1.26
CA LEU A 371 -6.80 -19.45 2.53
C LEU A 371 -6.13 -18.42 3.43
N ILE A 372 -6.56 -18.33 4.70
CA ILE A 372 -5.94 -17.50 5.74
C ILE A 372 -5.58 -18.39 6.93
N TYR A 373 -4.33 -18.31 7.40
CA TYR A 373 -3.86 -19.07 8.55
C TYR A 373 -2.69 -18.41 9.26
N ALA A 374 -2.47 -18.76 10.52
CA ALA A 374 -1.32 -18.34 11.32
C ALA A 374 -0.38 -19.56 11.51
N PRO A 375 0.77 -19.60 10.80
CA PRO A 375 1.62 -20.79 10.78
C PRO A 375 2.23 -21.12 12.14
N GLU A 376 2.54 -20.11 12.96
CA GLU A 376 3.14 -20.25 14.28
C GLU A 376 2.11 -20.31 15.42
N ASN A 377 0.83 -20.13 15.12
CA ASN A 377 -0.24 -20.17 16.15
C ASN A 377 -1.43 -21.02 15.69
N PRO A 378 -1.40 -22.32 15.95
CA PRO A 378 -2.47 -23.25 15.55
C PRO A 378 -3.82 -23.01 16.26
N GLU A 379 -3.84 -22.22 17.35
CA GLU A 379 -5.08 -21.85 18.02
C GLU A 379 -5.90 -20.81 17.22
N VAL A 380 -5.26 -20.09 16.30
CA VAL A 380 -5.97 -19.18 15.37
C VAL A 380 -6.68 -20.04 14.33
N PRO A 381 -8.02 -19.96 14.24
CA PRO A 381 -8.76 -20.75 13.27
C PRO A 381 -8.31 -20.43 11.84
N GLN A 382 -8.15 -21.49 11.04
CA GLN A 382 -7.92 -21.34 9.61
C GLN A 382 -9.21 -20.88 8.94
N GLU A 383 -9.06 -20.08 7.88
CA GLU A 383 -10.19 -19.56 7.11
C GLU A 383 -10.01 -19.89 5.64
N LEU A 384 -11.06 -20.37 5.01
CA LEU A 384 -11.11 -20.66 3.57
C LEU A 384 -12.34 -19.98 2.98
N TYR A 385 -12.15 -19.27 1.88
CA TYR A 385 -13.22 -18.56 1.18
C TYR A 385 -13.24 -18.92 -0.31
N ASP A 386 -14.43 -19.07 -0.88
CA ASP A 386 -14.65 -19.03 -2.33
C ASP A 386 -14.99 -17.59 -2.74
N LEU A 387 -14.02 -16.89 -3.29
CA LEU A 387 -14.13 -15.46 -3.62
C LEU A 387 -15.09 -15.17 -4.78
N ARG A 388 -15.49 -16.18 -5.57
CA ARG A 388 -16.49 -16.03 -6.63
C ARG A 388 -17.89 -16.04 -6.06
N ALA A 389 -18.15 -16.95 -5.11
CA ALA A 389 -19.44 -17.06 -4.44
C ALA A 389 -19.59 -16.07 -3.27
N ASP A 390 -18.49 -15.76 -2.59
CA ASP A 390 -18.43 -14.91 -1.40
C ASP A 390 -17.28 -13.88 -1.49
N PRO A 391 -17.40 -12.87 -2.35
CA PRO A 391 -16.36 -11.85 -2.52
C PRO A 391 -16.12 -10.95 -1.29
N LEU A 392 -17.00 -11.05 -0.28
CA LEU A 392 -16.90 -10.31 0.98
C LEU A 392 -16.35 -11.14 2.14
N GLU A 393 -15.95 -12.39 1.89
CA GLU A 393 -15.27 -13.26 2.85
C GLU A 393 -16.07 -13.47 4.16
N ARG A 394 -17.37 -13.75 4.03
CA ARG A 394 -18.31 -13.89 5.16
C ARG A 394 -18.50 -15.32 5.63
N HIS A 395 -18.29 -16.29 4.75
CA HIS A 395 -18.59 -17.70 4.97
C HIS A 395 -17.32 -18.54 4.96
N ASN A 396 -16.78 -18.84 6.15
CA ASN A 396 -15.59 -19.66 6.27
C ASN A 396 -15.90 -21.14 5.95
N LEU A 397 -15.29 -21.66 4.91
CA LEU A 397 -15.44 -23.03 4.39
C LEU A 397 -14.38 -24.01 4.92
N ALA A 398 -13.44 -23.59 5.77
CA ALA A 398 -12.30 -24.41 6.18
C ALA A 398 -12.71 -25.73 6.85
N ALA A 399 -13.71 -25.69 7.72
CA ALA A 399 -14.19 -26.89 8.43
C ALA A 399 -14.84 -27.94 7.51
N THR A 400 -15.47 -27.49 6.42
CA THR A 400 -16.19 -28.36 5.46
C THR A 400 -15.31 -28.80 4.30
N ASN A 401 -14.12 -28.19 4.09
CA ASN A 401 -13.21 -28.47 2.98
C ASN A 401 -11.75 -28.69 3.45
N PRO A 402 -11.48 -29.62 4.38
CA PRO A 402 -10.15 -29.80 4.96
C PRO A 402 -9.08 -30.23 3.93
N GLN A 403 -9.47 -30.98 2.89
CA GLN A 403 -8.56 -31.37 1.83
C GLN A 403 -8.09 -30.15 1.02
N LEU A 404 -8.98 -29.25 0.64
CA LEU A 404 -8.63 -28.03 -0.09
C LEU A 404 -7.73 -27.12 0.76
N VAL A 405 -7.98 -27.03 2.07
CA VAL A 405 -7.09 -26.32 2.99
C VAL A 405 -5.68 -26.90 2.97
N ALA A 406 -5.55 -28.23 3.02
CA ALA A 406 -4.24 -28.92 2.98
C ALA A 406 -3.52 -28.67 1.65
N ASP A 407 -4.23 -28.79 0.52
CA ASP A 407 -3.69 -28.58 -0.82
C ASP A 407 -3.20 -27.13 -1.01
N LEU A 408 -3.99 -26.14 -0.56
CA LEU A 408 -3.58 -24.73 -0.65
C LEU A 408 -2.38 -24.44 0.27
N ARG A 409 -2.31 -25.02 1.47
CA ARG A 409 -1.14 -24.89 2.33
C ARG A 409 0.13 -25.45 1.67
N GLN A 410 0.04 -26.61 1.05
CA GLN A 410 1.17 -27.18 0.33
C GLN A 410 1.65 -26.26 -0.81
N ARG A 411 0.73 -25.60 -1.53
CA ARG A 411 1.08 -24.61 -2.55
C ARG A 411 1.79 -23.39 -1.96
N VAL A 412 1.31 -22.88 -0.83
CA VAL A 412 1.99 -21.78 -0.11
C VAL A 412 3.44 -22.12 0.20
N GLU A 413 3.69 -23.31 0.75
CA GLU A 413 5.05 -23.74 1.08
C GLU A 413 5.94 -23.89 -0.18
N ALA A 414 5.37 -24.32 -1.30
CA ALA A 414 6.08 -24.39 -2.57
C ALA A 414 6.41 -22.99 -3.15
N GLU A 415 5.52 -22.02 -2.98
CA GLU A 415 5.71 -20.64 -3.45
C GLU A 415 6.55 -19.78 -2.50
N ARG A 416 6.57 -20.13 -1.20
CA ARG A 416 7.40 -19.46 -0.21
C ARG A 416 8.83 -19.97 -0.32
N ARG A 417 9.62 -19.30 -1.12
CA ARG A 417 11.05 -19.62 -1.32
C ARG A 417 11.91 -19.06 -0.19
N ASP A 418 11.53 -19.32 1.08
CA ASP A 418 12.32 -18.91 2.24
C ASP A 418 13.74 -19.44 2.13
N GLY A 419 14.70 -18.55 1.94
CA GLY A 419 16.11 -18.90 1.82
C GLY A 419 16.60 -19.30 0.43
N SER A 420 15.76 -19.21 -0.62
CA SER A 420 16.16 -19.56 -1.99
C SER A 420 17.33 -18.73 -2.54
N LEU A 421 17.54 -17.52 -1.98
CA LEU A 421 18.67 -16.66 -2.37
C LEU A 421 19.98 -17.00 -1.64
N GLY A 422 19.99 -17.97 -0.72
CA GLY A 422 21.19 -18.35 0.05
C GLY A 422 21.76 -17.23 0.93
N VAL A 423 21.00 -16.17 1.17
CA VAL A 423 21.45 -14.93 1.84
C VAL A 423 20.84 -14.85 3.24
N SER A 424 21.67 -14.54 4.23
CA SER A 424 21.24 -14.38 5.62
C SER A 424 20.28 -13.20 5.79
N GLU A 425 19.29 -13.35 6.68
CA GLU A 425 18.39 -12.27 7.09
C GLU A 425 19.22 -11.14 7.75
N GLN A 426 19.03 -9.91 7.28
CA GLN A 426 19.64 -8.75 7.90
C GLN A 426 18.67 -8.11 8.90
N ARG A 427 19.17 -7.86 10.11
CA ARG A 427 18.43 -7.18 11.16
C ARG A 427 19.04 -5.82 11.43
N MET A 428 18.21 -4.88 11.82
CA MET A 428 18.65 -3.60 12.34
C MET A 428 19.41 -3.78 13.65
N THR A 429 20.44 -2.96 13.88
CA THR A 429 21.08 -2.87 15.19
C THR A 429 20.11 -2.31 16.23
N ALA A 430 20.43 -2.47 17.52
CA ALA A 430 19.60 -1.92 18.58
C ALA A 430 19.47 -0.40 18.51
N GLU A 431 20.54 0.28 18.10
CA GLU A 431 20.57 1.74 17.91
C GLU A 431 19.66 2.18 16.75
N GLU A 432 19.72 1.50 15.61
CA GLU A 432 18.83 1.77 14.46
C GLU A 432 17.37 1.51 14.81
N GLN A 433 17.09 0.44 15.57
CA GLN A 433 15.72 0.14 16.02
C GLN A 433 15.18 1.23 16.95
N GLU A 434 16.01 1.78 17.86
CA GLU A 434 15.57 2.84 18.75
C GLU A 434 15.28 4.13 17.98
N VAL A 435 16.14 4.51 17.04
CA VAL A 435 15.91 5.67 16.14
C VAL A 435 14.60 5.53 15.37
N ILE A 436 14.35 4.35 14.81
CA ILE A 436 13.10 4.12 14.07
C ILE A 436 11.89 4.09 15.02
N ARG A 437 12.02 3.51 16.22
CA ARG A 437 10.96 3.50 17.22
C ARG A 437 10.52 4.92 17.58
N GLU A 438 11.46 5.80 17.90
CA GLU A 438 11.18 7.21 18.18
C GLU A 438 10.45 7.90 17.01
N ARG A 439 10.87 7.63 15.77
CA ARG A 439 10.23 8.18 14.56
C ARG A 439 8.84 7.62 14.33
N LEU A 440 8.62 6.31 14.57
CA LEU A 440 7.29 5.68 14.48
C LEU A 440 6.35 6.20 15.58
N GLU A 441 6.87 6.49 16.78
CA GLU A 441 6.11 7.19 17.84
C GLU A 441 5.66 8.58 17.40
N GLN A 442 6.56 9.35 16.77
CA GLN A 442 6.24 10.68 16.23
C GLN A 442 5.20 10.61 15.11
N LEU A 443 5.20 9.55 14.32
CA LEU A 443 4.21 9.29 13.28
C LEU A 443 2.87 8.74 13.84
N GLY A 444 2.82 8.35 15.12
CA GLY A 444 1.63 7.82 15.80
C GLY A 444 1.37 6.33 15.54
N TYR A 445 2.37 5.57 15.10
CA TYR A 445 2.29 4.11 14.99
C TYR A 445 2.50 3.40 16.32
N LEU A 446 3.25 4.02 17.25
CA LEU A 446 3.57 3.52 18.58
C LEU A 446 2.81 4.29 19.66
N GLU A 447 2.23 3.57 20.62
CA GLU A 447 1.63 4.15 21.84
C GLU A 447 2.66 4.24 22.97
#